data_45be7253647e588a250956617afe0984
#
_entry.id   45be7253647e588a250956617afe0984
#
_cell.length_a   1.000
_cell.length_b   1.000
_cell.length_c   1.000
_cell.angle_alpha   90.00
_cell.angle_beta   90.00
_cell.angle_gamma   90.00
#
_symmetry.space_group_name_H-M   'P 1'
#
loop_
_entity.id
_entity.type
_entity.pdbx_description
1 polymer ?
#
loop_
_entity_poly.entity_id
_entity_poly.type
_entity_poly.pdbx_seq_one_letter_code
_entity_poly.pdbx_strand_id
1 'polypeptide(L)'
;ISNDIRFLGSGPRAGYGELILPENEPGSSIMPGKVNPTQCEAVTMVCVKVIGNHNGITMAGSHGHFELNVFKPLIAHNILQSIDLIADSTMNFAVYCVKGIKANKNKIQEHLDNSLMLVTALAPHIGYDNAAKIAKTALKNNTTLKHETLKTGLINEKDYKKIVNPKKMI
;
A
#
# COMPACT_ATOMS: atom_id res chain seq x y z
N ILE A 1 -1.59 -5.82 4.48
CA ILE A 1 -1.89 -4.56 5.21
C ILE A 1 -0.59 -3.87 5.63
N SER A 2 0.26 -4.51 6.46
CA SER A 2 1.47 -3.86 7.00
C SER A 2 2.47 -3.47 5.90
N ASN A 3 2.70 -4.34 4.93
CA ASN A 3 3.53 -4.04 3.76
C ASN A 3 2.93 -2.94 2.88
N ASP A 4 1.60 -2.90 2.71
CA ASP A 4 0.94 -1.88 1.91
C ASP A 4 1.08 -0.50 2.57
N ILE A 5 0.87 -0.41 3.88
CA ILE A 5 1.07 0.83 4.65
C ILE A 5 2.52 1.30 4.55
N ARG A 6 3.48 0.39 4.74
CA ARG A 6 4.91 0.69 4.60
C ARG A 6 5.25 1.21 3.21
N PHE A 7 4.68 0.59 2.17
CA PHE A 7 4.92 0.95 0.78
C PHE A 7 4.34 2.31 0.43
N LEU A 8 3.08 2.57 0.83
CA LEU A 8 2.42 3.86 0.64
C LEU A 8 3.08 4.98 1.45
N GLY A 9 3.71 4.66 2.59
CA GLY A 9 4.49 5.60 3.39
C GLY A 9 5.93 5.80 2.93
N SER A 10 6.36 5.16 1.83
CA SER A 10 7.74 5.25 1.33
C SER A 10 8.09 6.64 0.82
N GLY A 11 9.28 7.10 1.12
CA GLY A 11 9.75 8.42 0.71
C GLY A 11 10.95 8.88 1.55
N PRO A 12 11.16 10.19 1.75
CA PRO A 12 10.22 11.32 1.55
C PRO A 12 10.12 11.85 0.11
N ARG A 13 11.15 11.72 -0.71
CA ARG A 13 11.14 12.28 -2.07
C ARG A 13 11.07 11.23 -3.17
N ALA A 14 11.72 10.08 -2.93
CA ALA A 14 11.69 8.92 -3.80
C ALA A 14 10.81 7.85 -3.16
N GLY A 15 9.66 7.57 -3.72
CA GLY A 15 8.68 6.62 -3.19
C GLY A 15 7.25 7.13 -3.41
N TYR A 16 6.27 6.36 -2.96
CA TYR A 16 4.87 6.76 -3.13
C TYR A 16 4.50 7.96 -2.27
N GLY A 17 4.85 7.94 -0.99
CA GLY A 17 4.66 9.06 -0.09
C GLY A 17 3.21 9.51 0.09
N GLU A 18 2.23 8.64 -0.18
CA GLU A 18 0.81 8.94 -0.04
C GLU A 18 0.34 8.96 1.41
N LEU A 19 1.04 8.19 2.27
CA LEU A 19 0.81 8.18 3.71
C LEU A 19 1.98 8.81 4.44
N ILE A 20 1.66 9.57 5.48
CA ILE A 20 2.61 10.07 6.48
C ILE A 20 2.46 9.18 7.69
N LEU A 21 3.49 8.42 7.99
CA LEU A 21 3.53 7.52 9.15
C LEU A 21 4.03 8.28 10.39
N PRO A 22 3.59 7.90 11.61
CA PRO A 22 4.12 8.48 12.83
C PRO A 22 5.60 8.17 13.02
N GLU A 23 6.33 9.15 13.50
CA GLU A 23 7.74 9.00 13.90
C GLU A 23 7.78 8.49 15.35
N ASN A 24 8.00 7.19 15.52
CA ASN A 24 8.06 6.58 16.86
C ASN A 24 9.47 6.51 17.43
N GLU A 25 10.49 6.66 16.57
CA GLU A 25 11.88 6.48 16.93
C GLU A 25 12.75 7.54 16.26
N PRO A 26 13.85 7.96 16.90
CA PRO A 26 14.86 8.77 16.22
C PRO A 26 15.37 8.00 14.99
N GLY A 27 15.59 8.71 13.89
CA GLY A 27 16.04 8.12 12.65
C GLY A 27 17.32 7.30 12.79
N SER A 28 17.75 6.67 11.70
CA SER A 28 18.99 5.89 11.66
C SER A 28 20.18 6.73 12.12
N SER A 29 21.10 6.13 12.89
CA SER A 29 22.39 6.72 13.24
C SER A 29 23.24 7.08 12.02
N ILE A 30 22.98 6.46 10.86
CA ILE A 30 23.72 6.66 9.61
C ILE A 30 23.09 7.78 8.76
N MET A 31 21.77 7.97 8.84
CA MET A 31 21.03 8.96 8.06
C MET A 31 20.16 9.84 8.96
N PRO A 32 20.63 11.04 9.33
CA PRO A 32 19.83 11.99 10.10
C PRO A 32 18.51 12.33 9.40
N GLY A 33 17.40 12.34 10.16
CA GLY A 33 16.07 12.66 9.63
C GLY A 33 15.38 11.52 8.87
N LYS A 34 15.96 10.30 8.85
CA LYS A 34 15.30 9.13 8.29
C LYS A 34 14.22 8.62 9.25
N VAL A 35 12.99 8.50 8.76
CA VAL A 35 11.89 7.84 9.48
C VAL A 35 11.80 6.38 9.01
N ASN A 36 11.88 5.44 9.96
CA ASN A 36 11.72 4.03 9.65
C ASN A 36 10.28 3.58 9.98
N PRO A 37 9.66 2.75 9.15
CA PRO A 37 8.33 2.18 9.41
C PRO A 37 8.44 0.97 10.37
N THR A 38 9.05 1.16 11.54
CA THR A 38 9.44 0.08 12.47
C THR A 38 8.27 -0.76 12.93
N GLN A 39 7.09 -0.17 13.13
CA GLN A 39 5.89 -0.91 13.51
C GLN A 39 5.41 -1.84 12.38
N CYS A 40 5.51 -1.39 11.13
CA CYS A 40 5.22 -2.23 9.97
C CYS A 40 6.22 -3.39 9.87
N GLU A 41 7.50 -3.12 10.11
CA GLU A 41 8.57 -4.13 10.09
C GLU A 41 8.38 -5.17 11.19
N ALA A 42 8.03 -4.73 12.40
CA ALA A 42 7.76 -5.62 13.53
C ALA A 42 6.62 -6.60 13.22
N VAL A 43 5.48 -6.11 12.72
CA VAL A 43 4.34 -6.97 12.35
C VAL A 43 4.72 -7.96 11.27
N THR A 44 5.48 -7.55 10.25
CA THR A 44 5.91 -8.48 9.18
C THR A 44 6.85 -9.56 9.69
N MET A 45 7.77 -9.23 10.62
CA MET A 45 8.64 -10.23 11.28
C MET A 45 7.81 -11.22 12.11
N VAL A 46 6.83 -10.75 12.86
CA VAL A 46 5.89 -11.61 13.61
C VAL A 46 5.13 -12.54 12.65
N CYS A 47 4.62 -12.04 11.53
CA CYS A 47 3.95 -12.88 10.53
C CYS A 47 4.85 -14.00 10.02
N VAL A 48 6.12 -13.71 9.72
CA VAL A 48 7.09 -14.73 9.30
C VAL A 48 7.32 -15.77 10.41
N LYS A 49 7.45 -15.34 11.67
CA LYS A 49 7.58 -16.25 12.81
C LYS A 49 6.37 -17.16 12.96
N VAL A 50 5.18 -16.64 12.83
CA VAL A 50 3.91 -17.39 12.92
C VAL A 50 3.79 -18.43 11.79
N ILE A 51 4.20 -18.07 10.57
CA ILE A 51 4.26 -19.02 9.45
C ILE A 51 5.27 -20.14 9.75
N GLY A 52 6.42 -19.81 10.34
CA GLY A 52 7.39 -20.80 10.79
C GLY A 52 6.82 -21.74 11.86
N ASN A 53 6.11 -21.21 12.85
CA ASN A 53 5.42 -22.01 13.87
C ASN A 53 4.35 -22.94 13.25
N HIS A 54 3.58 -22.41 12.28
CA HIS A 54 2.56 -23.20 11.55
C HIS A 54 3.19 -24.38 10.81
N ASN A 55 4.33 -24.18 10.15
CA ASN A 55 5.05 -25.29 9.50
C ASN A 55 5.48 -26.34 10.51
N GLY A 56 5.98 -25.94 11.67
CA GLY A 56 6.32 -26.83 12.78
C GLY A 56 5.10 -27.63 13.27
N ILE A 57 3.95 -26.96 13.42
CA ILE A 57 2.68 -27.60 13.81
C ILE A 57 2.23 -28.62 12.76
N THR A 58 2.31 -28.25 11.48
CA THR A 58 1.90 -29.12 10.37
C THR A 58 2.77 -30.40 10.35
N MET A 59 4.06 -30.26 10.47
CA MET A 59 4.98 -31.40 10.56
C MET A 59 4.69 -32.26 11.79
N ALA A 60 4.53 -31.65 12.95
CA ALA A 60 4.22 -32.35 14.19
C ALA A 60 2.88 -33.09 14.11
N GLY A 61 1.87 -32.49 13.43
CA GLY A 61 0.55 -33.10 13.23
C GLY A 61 0.56 -34.31 12.29
N SER A 62 1.56 -34.40 11.40
CA SER A 62 1.70 -35.54 10.48
C SER A 62 2.29 -36.78 11.13
N HIS A 63 2.82 -36.66 12.35
CA HIS A 63 3.40 -37.77 13.10
C HIS A 63 2.37 -38.46 14.00
N GLY A 64 2.60 -39.76 14.22
CA GLY A 64 1.80 -40.58 15.15
C GLY A 64 2.21 -42.03 15.03
N HIS A 65 2.27 -42.71 16.17
CA HIS A 65 2.59 -44.12 16.26
C HIS A 65 1.60 -44.81 17.18
N PHE A 66 0.96 -45.85 16.71
CA PHE A 66 -0.03 -46.60 17.49
C PHE A 66 -1.12 -45.74 18.12
N GLU A 67 -1.74 -44.86 17.27
CA GLU A 67 -2.82 -43.90 17.64
C GLU A 67 -2.42 -42.82 18.66
N LEU A 68 -1.14 -42.62 18.89
CA LEU A 68 -0.63 -41.61 19.80
C LEU A 68 0.30 -40.62 19.07
N ASN A 69 -0.04 -39.36 19.10
CA ASN A 69 0.86 -38.25 18.71
C ASN A 69 1.51 -37.66 19.95
N VAL A 70 2.84 -37.82 20.08
CA VAL A 70 3.61 -37.30 21.21
C VAL A 70 4.06 -35.86 21.06
N PHE A 71 3.82 -35.21 19.91
CA PHE A 71 4.23 -33.83 19.60
C PHE A 71 3.28 -32.76 20.14
N LYS A 72 2.25 -33.14 20.92
CA LYS A 72 1.28 -32.20 21.48
C LYS A 72 1.89 -31.02 22.25
N PRO A 73 2.96 -31.17 23.07
CA PRO A 73 3.60 -30.06 23.74
C PRO A 73 4.18 -29.02 22.76
N LEU A 74 4.79 -29.48 21.66
CA LEU A 74 5.33 -28.60 20.60
C LEU A 74 4.21 -27.86 19.90
N ILE A 75 3.13 -28.56 19.54
CA ILE A 75 1.95 -27.98 18.89
C ILE A 75 1.35 -26.91 19.79
N ALA A 76 1.14 -27.21 21.08
CA ALA A 76 0.59 -26.28 22.05
C ALA A 76 1.47 -25.04 22.23
N HIS A 77 2.79 -25.23 22.38
CA HIS A 77 3.74 -24.12 22.51
C HIS A 77 3.72 -23.20 21.29
N ASN A 78 3.81 -23.75 20.07
CA ASN A 78 3.84 -22.96 18.85
C ASN A 78 2.52 -22.20 18.60
N ILE A 79 1.38 -22.78 18.93
CA ILE A 79 0.07 -22.13 18.75
C ILE A 79 -0.09 -20.99 19.74
N LEU A 80 0.18 -21.23 21.03
CA LEU A 80 0.05 -20.20 22.07
C LEU A 80 1.01 -19.04 21.81
N GLN A 81 2.28 -19.33 21.49
CA GLN A 81 3.24 -18.29 21.13
C GLN A 81 2.76 -17.47 19.91
N SER A 82 2.16 -18.11 18.90
CA SER A 82 1.65 -17.40 17.73
C SER A 82 0.50 -16.47 18.06
N ILE A 83 -0.39 -16.89 18.97
CA ILE A 83 -1.51 -16.08 19.44
C ILE A 83 -0.98 -14.83 20.17
N ASP A 84 -0.07 -15.01 21.11
CA ASP A 84 0.50 -13.92 21.91
C ASP A 84 1.24 -12.91 21.00
N LEU A 85 2.10 -13.40 20.11
CA LEU A 85 2.86 -12.55 19.19
C LEU A 85 1.96 -11.73 18.27
N ILE A 86 0.89 -12.33 17.72
CA ILE A 86 -0.06 -11.61 16.87
C ILE A 86 -0.84 -10.59 17.68
N ALA A 87 -1.34 -10.97 18.86
CA ALA A 87 -2.11 -10.08 19.71
C ALA A 87 -1.32 -8.83 20.10
N ASP A 88 -0.09 -9.01 20.60
CA ASP A 88 0.76 -7.90 21.03
C ASP A 88 1.21 -7.03 19.83
N SER A 89 1.62 -7.65 18.74
CA SER A 89 2.09 -6.88 17.56
C SER A 89 0.97 -6.09 16.89
N THR A 90 -0.23 -6.64 16.79
CA THR A 90 -1.37 -5.92 16.21
C THR A 90 -1.87 -4.80 17.09
N MET A 91 -1.85 -4.97 18.42
CA MET A 91 -2.17 -3.91 19.38
C MET A 91 -1.18 -2.75 19.26
N ASN A 92 0.12 -3.05 19.27
CA ASN A 92 1.17 -2.04 19.13
C ASN A 92 1.07 -1.34 17.75
N PHE A 93 0.84 -2.10 16.70
CA PHE A 93 0.66 -1.54 15.37
C PHE A 93 -0.54 -0.58 15.30
N ALA A 94 -1.66 -0.94 15.91
CA ALA A 94 -2.84 -0.09 15.96
C ALA A 94 -2.55 1.23 16.71
N VAL A 95 -1.88 1.15 17.87
CA VAL A 95 -1.62 2.30 18.73
C VAL A 95 -0.53 3.20 18.18
N TYR A 96 0.60 2.63 17.76
CA TYR A 96 1.80 3.39 17.42
C TYR A 96 1.95 3.67 15.91
N CYS A 97 1.17 3.00 15.06
CA CYS A 97 1.16 3.27 13.63
C CYS A 97 -0.20 3.76 13.15
N VAL A 98 -1.22 2.90 13.18
CA VAL A 98 -2.49 3.16 12.49
C VAL A 98 -3.18 4.44 12.97
N LYS A 99 -3.24 4.68 14.28
CA LYS A 99 -3.85 5.90 14.86
C LYS A 99 -3.17 7.19 14.43
N GLY A 100 -1.90 7.15 14.06
CA GLY A 100 -1.10 8.32 13.69
C GLY A 100 -0.97 8.54 12.19
N ILE A 101 -1.48 7.65 11.35
CA ILE A 101 -1.41 7.78 9.90
C ILE A 101 -2.17 9.02 9.42
N LYS A 102 -1.52 9.79 8.55
CA LYS A 102 -2.15 10.94 7.87
C LYS A 102 -2.02 10.79 6.37
N ALA A 103 -3.05 11.22 5.64
CA ALA A 103 -2.97 11.29 4.18
C ALA A 103 -2.09 12.48 3.75
N ASN A 104 -1.11 12.23 2.90
CA ASN A 104 -0.36 13.26 2.21
C ASN A 104 -1.15 13.73 0.99
N LYS A 105 -2.11 14.64 1.23
CA LYS A 105 -3.05 15.09 0.20
C LYS A 105 -2.37 15.67 -1.04
N ASN A 106 -1.23 16.35 -0.86
CA ASN A 106 -0.49 16.93 -1.98
C ASN A 106 0.09 15.84 -2.88
N LYS A 107 0.68 14.81 -2.27
CA LYS A 107 1.27 13.70 -3.03
C LYS A 107 0.21 12.85 -3.72
N ILE A 108 -0.88 12.58 -3.03
CA ILE A 108 -2.05 11.89 -3.60
C ILE A 108 -2.60 12.66 -4.81
N GLN A 109 -2.73 13.99 -4.68
CA GLN A 109 -3.20 14.83 -5.79
C GLN A 109 -2.23 14.82 -6.97
N GLU A 110 -0.92 14.89 -6.71
CA GLU A 110 0.12 14.79 -7.75
C GLU A 110 0.03 13.46 -8.52
N HIS A 111 -0.09 12.34 -7.80
CA HIS A 111 -0.26 11.03 -8.43
C HIS A 111 -1.56 10.93 -9.23
N LEU A 112 -2.64 11.50 -8.70
CA LEU A 112 -3.93 11.53 -9.37
C LEU A 112 -3.86 12.34 -10.68
N ASP A 113 -3.28 13.54 -10.64
CA ASP A 113 -3.15 14.42 -11.80
C ASP A 113 -2.27 13.82 -12.91
N ASN A 114 -1.29 13.00 -12.53
CA ASN A 114 -0.42 12.27 -13.44
C ASN A 114 -1.01 10.94 -13.92
N SER A 115 -2.13 10.49 -13.35
CA SER A 115 -2.75 9.20 -13.70
C SER A 115 -3.38 9.23 -15.08
N LEU A 116 -2.91 8.34 -15.97
CA LEU A 116 -3.51 8.15 -17.29
C LEU A 116 -4.83 7.38 -17.25
N MET A 117 -5.18 6.76 -16.12
CA MET A 117 -6.45 6.05 -15.93
C MET A 117 -7.66 6.99 -16.04
N LEU A 118 -7.47 8.28 -15.76
CA LEU A 118 -8.51 9.31 -15.88
C LEU A 118 -9.03 9.48 -17.30
N VAL A 119 -8.32 8.99 -18.31
CA VAL A 119 -8.76 8.98 -19.73
C VAL A 119 -10.09 8.25 -19.94
N THR A 120 -10.42 7.31 -19.08
CA THR A 120 -11.67 6.55 -19.13
C THR A 120 -12.89 7.46 -19.07
N ALA A 121 -12.82 8.55 -18.30
CA ALA A 121 -13.91 9.54 -18.23
C ALA A 121 -14.08 10.34 -19.53
N LEU A 122 -13.05 10.46 -20.35
CA LEU A 122 -13.09 11.20 -21.61
C LEU A 122 -13.71 10.39 -22.75
N ALA A 123 -13.54 9.07 -22.75
CA ALA A 123 -13.96 8.21 -23.85
C ALA A 123 -15.44 8.37 -24.27
N PRO A 124 -16.42 8.48 -23.36
CA PRO A 124 -17.82 8.71 -23.74
C PRO A 124 -18.09 10.05 -24.45
N HIS A 125 -17.20 11.03 -24.29
CA HIS A 125 -17.39 12.39 -24.82
C HIS A 125 -16.65 12.64 -26.12
N ILE A 126 -15.48 12.03 -26.30
CA ILE A 126 -14.61 12.26 -27.47
C ILE A 126 -14.37 11.00 -28.32
N GLY A 127 -14.97 9.89 -27.93
CA GLY A 127 -14.73 8.58 -28.55
C GLY A 127 -13.46 7.88 -28.06
N TYR A 128 -13.46 6.55 -28.15
CA TYR A 128 -12.37 5.70 -27.67
C TYR A 128 -11.03 6.01 -28.34
N ASP A 129 -11.02 6.18 -29.67
CA ASP A 129 -9.78 6.37 -30.43
C ASP A 129 -9.08 7.70 -30.08
N ASN A 130 -9.85 8.78 -29.94
CA ASN A 130 -9.31 10.07 -29.50
C ASN A 130 -8.78 9.99 -28.06
N ALA A 131 -9.52 9.36 -27.16
CA ALA A 131 -9.10 9.16 -25.79
C ALA A 131 -7.81 8.33 -25.70
N ALA A 132 -7.73 7.23 -26.43
CA ALA A 132 -6.52 6.39 -26.51
C ALA A 132 -5.31 7.15 -27.10
N LYS A 133 -5.51 7.96 -28.13
CA LYS A 133 -4.47 8.80 -28.73
C LYS A 133 -3.94 9.83 -27.73
N ILE A 134 -4.83 10.49 -26.99
CA ILE A 134 -4.46 11.46 -25.95
C ILE A 134 -3.62 10.80 -24.87
N ALA A 135 -4.06 9.65 -24.34
CA ALA A 135 -3.33 8.94 -23.28
C ALA A 135 -1.92 8.49 -23.76
N LYS A 136 -1.82 7.92 -24.98
CA LYS A 136 -0.53 7.53 -25.58
C LYS A 136 0.38 8.74 -25.79
N THR A 137 -0.18 9.88 -26.18
CA THR A 137 0.59 11.11 -26.41
C THR A 137 1.09 11.67 -25.08
N ALA A 138 0.24 11.70 -24.05
CA ALA A 138 0.61 12.12 -22.69
C ALA A 138 1.77 11.26 -22.14
N LEU A 139 1.67 9.93 -22.30
CA LEU A 139 2.74 9.02 -21.88
C LEU A 139 4.05 9.30 -22.65
N LYS A 140 3.98 9.39 -23.98
CA LYS A 140 5.16 9.63 -24.84
C LYS A 140 5.86 10.94 -24.54
N ASN A 141 5.08 12.01 -24.28
CA ASN A 141 5.61 13.34 -24.05
C ASN A 141 5.92 13.63 -22.57
N ASN A 142 5.67 12.67 -21.67
CA ASN A 142 5.75 12.85 -20.24
C ASN A 142 4.97 14.10 -19.73
N THR A 143 3.74 14.25 -20.26
CA THR A 143 2.82 15.33 -19.93
C THR A 143 1.56 14.78 -19.25
N THR A 144 0.75 15.68 -18.67
CA THR A 144 -0.52 15.27 -18.06
C THR A 144 -1.60 15.03 -19.11
N LEU A 145 -2.57 14.18 -18.77
CA LEU A 145 -3.74 13.94 -19.59
C LEU A 145 -4.51 15.24 -19.90
N LYS A 146 -4.61 16.12 -18.89
CA LYS A 146 -5.22 17.44 -19.03
C LYS A 146 -4.54 18.28 -20.12
N HIS A 147 -3.20 18.34 -20.07
CA HIS A 147 -2.41 19.12 -21.02
C HIS A 147 -2.67 18.67 -22.47
N GLU A 148 -2.55 17.37 -22.73
CA GLU A 148 -2.74 16.84 -24.08
C GLU A 148 -4.20 16.92 -24.54
N THR A 149 -5.17 16.78 -23.64
CA THR A 149 -6.60 16.94 -23.99
C THR A 149 -6.89 18.36 -24.44
N LEU A 150 -6.46 19.37 -23.69
CA LEU A 150 -6.70 20.78 -24.04
C LEU A 150 -6.02 21.16 -25.35
N LYS A 151 -4.83 20.62 -25.61
CA LYS A 151 -4.09 20.85 -26.86
C LYS A 151 -4.82 20.34 -28.11
N THR A 152 -5.69 19.32 -27.99
CA THR A 152 -6.47 18.83 -29.14
C THR A 152 -7.60 19.78 -29.55
N GLY A 153 -8.03 20.68 -28.67
CA GLY A 153 -9.18 21.55 -28.87
C GLY A 153 -10.54 20.85 -28.81
N LEU A 154 -10.60 19.53 -28.58
CA LEU A 154 -11.84 18.74 -28.52
C LEU A 154 -12.68 19.08 -27.28
N ILE A 155 -12.03 19.45 -26.19
CA ILE A 155 -12.66 19.79 -24.91
C ILE A 155 -11.98 21.03 -24.35
N ASN A 156 -12.76 21.98 -23.84
CA ASN A 156 -12.22 23.14 -23.12
C ASN A 156 -11.94 22.81 -21.64
N GLU A 157 -11.23 23.69 -20.94
CA GLU A 157 -10.83 23.44 -19.54
C GLU A 157 -12.00 23.28 -18.59
N LYS A 158 -13.08 24.02 -18.80
CA LYS A 158 -14.28 23.97 -17.96
C LYS A 158 -14.97 22.60 -18.07
N ASP A 159 -15.11 22.11 -19.28
CA ASP A 159 -15.72 20.81 -19.54
C ASP A 159 -14.80 19.68 -19.11
N TYR A 160 -13.48 19.81 -19.29
CA TYR A 160 -12.52 18.83 -18.79
C TYR A 160 -12.68 18.60 -17.28
N LYS A 161 -12.70 19.69 -16.47
CA LYS A 161 -12.88 19.60 -15.02
C LYS A 161 -14.24 18.99 -14.60
N LYS A 162 -15.26 19.14 -15.44
CA LYS A 162 -16.60 18.58 -15.19
C LYS A 162 -16.64 17.07 -15.51
N ILE A 163 -16.00 16.68 -16.62
CA ILE A 163 -15.98 15.30 -17.14
C ILE A 163 -15.00 14.45 -16.31
N VAL A 164 -13.75 14.89 -16.19
CA VAL A 164 -12.70 14.19 -15.46
C VAL A 164 -12.81 14.54 -13.98
N ASN A 165 -13.74 13.88 -13.31
CA ASN A 165 -13.98 14.01 -11.89
C ASN A 165 -13.77 12.65 -11.21
N PRO A 166 -12.63 12.41 -10.54
CA PRO A 166 -12.31 11.13 -9.91
C PRO A 166 -13.38 10.62 -8.95
N LYS A 167 -14.08 11.53 -8.25
CA LYS A 167 -15.18 11.18 -7.32
C LYS A 167 -16.39 10.55 -8.01
N LYS A 168 -16.51 10.70 -9.33
CA LYS A 168 -17.59 10.10 -10.13
C LYS A 168 -17.16 8.79 -10.80
N MET A 169 -15.89 8.40 -10.63
CA MET A 169 -15.31 7.19 -11.23
C MET A 169 -15.26 6.01 -10.26
N ILE A 170 -15.65 6.23 -9.01
CA ILE A 170 -15.72 5.26 -7.91
C ILE A 170 -17.15 5.09 -7.44
#